data_d979dfedf82e3222c116c5884a9ed68f
#
_entry.id   d979dfedf82e3222c116c5884a9ed68f
#
_cell.length_a   1.000
_cell.length_b   1.000
_cell.length_c   1.000
_cell.angle_alpha   90.00
_cell.angle_beta   90.00
_cell.angle_gamma   90.00
#
_symmetry.space_group_name_H-M   'P 1'
#
loop_
_entity.id
_entity.type
_entity.pdbx_description
1 polymer ?
#
loop_
_entity_poly.entity_id
_entity_poly.type
_entity_poly.pdbx_seq_one_letter_code
_entity_poly.pdbx_strand_id
1 'polypeptide(L)'
;MRATITADPSRGPGYGIIEIHDAGNVFAPAFVLRRGSDGKTLSSGGWQESETALTPDAWDNDGGSLRLAVGPAVVDEMDNLDAYRINLTGAGACVLVVQNLVYSHISGGQGVGVYAPPTEPL
;
A
#
# COMPACT_ATOMS: atom_id res chain seq x y z
N MET A 1 14.23 10.73 4.22
CA MET A 1 13.02 10.31 3.47
C MET A 1 12.15 9.47 4.39
N ARG A 2 10.87 9.72 4.41
CA ARG A 2 9.90 9.00 5.23
C ARG A 2 8.68 8.70 4.40
N ALA A 3 8.05 7.55 4.64
CA ALA A 3 6.86 7.16 3.90
C ALA A 3 5.77 6.65 4.83
N THR A 4 4.53 7.02 4.53
CA THR A 4 3.34 6.53 5.21
C THR A 4 2.32 6.10 4.17
N ILE A 5 1.46 5.14 4.52
CA ILE A 5 0.30 4.78 3.71
C ILE A 5 -0.96 4.93 4.54
N THR A 6 -1.94 5.65 4.01
CA THR A 6 -3.22 5.92 4.66
C THR A 6 -4.35 5.63 3.69
N ALA A 7 -5.55 5.45 4.22
CA ALA A 7 -6.74 5.28 3.38
C ALA A 7 -7.01 6.54 2.55
N ASP A 8 -7.52 6.34 1.34
CA ASP A 8 -7.97 7.42 0.46
C ASP A 8 -9.50 7.48 0.54
N PRO A 9 -10.06 8.37 1.36
CA PRO A 9 -11.51 8.43 1.54
C PRO A 9 -12.25 8.88 0.28
N SER A 10 -11.56 9.56 -0.63
CA SER A 10 -12.21 10.05 -1.86
C SER A 10 -12.45 8.91 -2.86
N ARG A 11 -11.72 7.81 -2.76
CA ARG A 11 -11.88 6.66 -3.65
C ARG A 11 -12.51 5.46 -2.99
N GLY A 12 -12.58 5.45 -1.65
CA GLY A 12 -13.30 4.42 -0.90
C GLY A 12 -12.45 3.25 -0.44
N PRO A 13 -13.10 2.17 0.05
CA PRO A 13 -12.37 1.02 0.58
C PRO A 13 -11.46 0.37 -0.44
N GLY A 14 -10.30 -0.08 0.02
CA GLY A 14 -9.30 -0.71 -0.83
C GLY A 14 -8.34 0.26 -1.50
N TYR A 15 -8.54 1.56 -1.34
CA TYR A 15 -7.68 2.58 -1.95
C TYR A 15 -6.91 3.33 -0.89
N GLY A 16 -5.68 3.69 -1.21
CA GLY A 16 -4.81 4.37 -0.27
C GLY A 16 -3.89 5.37 -0.95
N ILE A 17 -3.23 6.16 -0.13
CA ILE A 17 -2.22 7.12 -0.59
C ILE A 17 -0.93 6.82 0.16
N ILE A 18 0.14 6.60 -0.59
CA ILE A 18 1.50 6.54 -0.05
C ILE A 18 2.08 7.94 -0.18
N GLU A 19 2.45 8.53 0.96
CA GLU A 19 3.08 9.84 0.98
C GLU A 19 4.54 9.67 1.38
N ILE A 20 5.45 10.18 0.54
CA ILE A 20 6.89 10.07 0.76
C ILE A 20 7.45 11.48 0.90
N HIS A 21 7.97 11.78 2.10
CA HIS A 21 8.56 13.08 2.39
C HIS A 21 10.02 13.08 2.01
N ASP A 22 10.49 14.21 1.49
CA ASP A 22 11.88 14.41 1.08
C ASP A 22 12.33 13.49 -0.03
N ALA A 23 11.42 13.11 -0.92
CA ALA A 23 11.74 12.27 -2.06
C ALA A 23 12.33 13.06 -3.23
N GLY A 24 12.21 14.39 -3.21
CA GLY A 24 12.62 15.24 -4.32
C GLY A 24 11.60 15.19 -5.44
N ASN A 25 12.02 15.64 -6.62
CA ASN A 25 11.16 15.63 -7.79
C ASN A 25 11.34 14.31 -8.53
N VAL A 26 10.38 13.42 -8.35
CA VAL A 26 10.37 12.13 -9.03
C VAL A 26 9.28 12.17 -10.09
N PHE A 27 9.62 11.79 -11.31
CA PHE A 27 8.70 11.77 -12.43
C PHE A 27 8.36 10.32 -12.79
N ALA A 28 7.08 10.04 -13.02
CA ALA A 28 6.60 8.71 -13.36
C ALA A 28 7.15 7.66 -12.38
N PRO A 29 6.85 7.79 -11.09
CA PRO A 29 7.48 6.96 -10.06
C PRO A 29 7.12 5.49 -10.19
N ALA A 30 8.10 4.64 -9.93
CA ALA A 30 7.92 3.21 -9.73
C ALA A 30 8.52 2.85 -8.38
N PHE A 31 7.98 1.82 -7.73
CA PHE A 31 8.40 1.48 -6.40
C PHE A 31 8.35 -0.03 -6.17
N VAL A 32 9.18 -0.51 -5.24
CA VAL A 32 9.17 -1.88 -4.78
C VAL A 32 8.79 -1.88 -3.31
N LEU A 33 7.80 -2.69 -2.94
CA LEU A 33 7.39 -2.86 -1.56
C LEU A 33 7.92 -4.19 -1.04
N ARG A 34 8.62 -4.15 0.10
CA ARG A 34 9.19 -5.33 0.72
C ARG A 34 8.64 -5.51 2.11
N ARG A 35 8.19 -6.72 2.42
CA ARG A 35 7.67 -7.06 3.73
C ARG A 35 8.82 -7.50 4.64
N GLY A 36 8.85 -6.94 5.87
CA GLY A 36 9.96 -7.19 6.77
C GLY A 36 10.00 -8.59 7.35
N SER A 37 8.85 -9.23 7.54
CA SER A 37 8.78 -10.54 8.21
C SER A 37 9.44 -11.66 7.41
N ASP A 38 9.40 -11.59 6.07
CA ASP A 38 9.95 -12.66 5.23
C ASP A 38 10.79 -12.14 4.04
N GLY A 39 10.92 -10.82 3.90
CA GLY A 39 11.70 -10.22 2.83
C GLY A 39 11.08 -10.34 1.45
N LYS A 40 9.84 -10.76 1.34
CA LYS A 40 9.17 -10.87 0.05
C LYS A 40 8.74 -9.52 -0.46
N THR A 41 8.62 -9.41 -1.79
CA THR A 41 8.18 -8.18 -2.44
C THR A 41 6.79 -8.36 -3.02
N LEU A 42 6.05 -7.24 -3.09
CA LEU A 42 4.68 -7.26 -3.57
C LEU A 42 4.65 -7.19 -5.10
N SER A 43 3.85 -8.07 -5.69
CA SER A 43 3.53 -8.04 -7.11
C SER A 43 2.02 -7.98 -7.28
N SER A 44 1.54 -7.91 -8.52
CA SER A 44 0.11 -7.94 -8.80
C SER A 44 -0.54 -9.25 -8.35
N GLY A 45 0.25 -10.32 -8.20
CA GLY A 45 -0.25 -11.62 -7.72
C GLY A 45 -0.03 -11.86 -6.23
N GLY A 46 0.43 -10.87 -5.48
CA GLY A 46 0.68 -10.98 -4.05
C GLY A 46 2.18 -10.96 -3.72
N TRP A 47 2.52 -11.44 -2.53
CA TRP A 47 3.90 -11.43 -2.04
C TRP A 47 4.70 -12.57 -2.66
N GLN A 48 5.87 -12.25 -3.18
CA GLN A 48 6.72 -13.22 -3.87
C GLN A 48 8.20 -12.92 -3.62
N GLU A 49 9.07 -13.86 -3.97
CA GLU A 49 10.52 -13.70 -3.75
C GLU A 49 11.18 -12.84 -4.81
N SER A 50 10.68 -12.87 -6.04
CA SER A 50 11.23 -12.06 -7.12
C SER A 50 10.83 -10.61 -6.97
N GLU A 51 11.80 -9.70 -7.07
CA GLU A 51 11.55 -8.28 -6.96
C GLU A 51 10.77 -7.78 -8.16
N THR A 52 9.69 -7.05 -7.90
CA THR A 52 8.82 -6.51 -8.94
C THR A 52 8.56 -5.04 -8.64
N ALA A 53 8.80 -4.18 -9.64
CA ALA A 53 8.48 -2.77 -9.52
C ALA A 53 6.98 -2.56 -9.79
N LEU A 54 6.35 -1.75 -8.95
CA LEU A 54 4.95 -1.39 -9.09
C LEU A 54 4.84 0.06 -9.54
N THR A 55 3.75 0.39 -10.19
CA THR A 55 3.44 1.77 -10.56
C THR A 55 2.14 2.19 -9.86
N PRO A 56 2.04 3.45 -9.42
CA PRO A 56 0.79 3.93 -8.81
C PRO A 56 -0.27 4.18 -9.87
N ASP A 57 -1.54 4.21 -9.42
CA ASP A 57 -2.65 4.57 -10.29
C ASP A 57 -2.58 6.05 -10.71
N ALA A 58 -2.07 6.88 -9.81
CA ALA A 58 -1.83 8.30 -10.05
C ALA A 58 -0.75 8.78 -9.08
N TRP A 59 -0.16 9.93 -9.38
CA TRP A 59 0.87 10.48 -8.51
C TRP A 59 0.96 11.99 -8.69
N ASP A 60 1.46 12.68 -7.66
CA ASP A 60 1.81 14.09 -7.77
C ASP A 60 2.96 14.44 -6.84
N ASN A 61 3.63 15.56 -7.12
CA ASN A 61 4.63 16.16 -6.26
C ASN A 61 4.06 17.44 -5.66
N ASP A 62 4.25 17.62 -4.36
CA ASP A 62 3.78 18.80 -3.65
C ASP A 62 4.84 19.24 -2.65
N GLY A 63 5.65 20.23 -3.04
CA GLY A 63 6.62 20.84 -2.15
C GLY A 63 7.66 19.89 -1.56
N GLY A 64 8.10 18.91 -2.32
CA GLY A 64 9.06 17.91 -1.86
C GLY A 64 8.45 16.64 -1.32
N SER A 65 7.12 16.60 -1.24
CA SER A 65 6.38 15.38 -0.91
C SER A 65 5.85 14.75 -2.18
N LEU A 66 6.04 13.44 -2.31
CA LEU A 66 5.50 12.65 -3.41
C LEU A 66 4.30 11.87 -2.90
N ARG A 67 3.18 11.95 -3.59
CA ARG A 67 1.98 11.20 -3.26
C ARG A 67 1.68 10.20 -4.37
N LEU A 68 1.49 8.95 -3.97
CA LEU A 68 1.20 7.84 -4.87
C LEU A 68 -0.18 7.28 -4.52
N ALA A 69 -1.09 7.31 -5.49
CA ALA A 69 -2.41 6.72 -5.30
C ALA A 69 -2.34 5.23 -5.66
N VAL A 70 -2.75 4.37 -4.75
CA VAL A 70 -2.67 2.92 -4.92
C VAL A 70 -4.04 2.29 -4.64
N GLY A 71 -4.26 1.12 -5.22
CA GLY A 71 -5.53 0.41 -5.12
C GLY A 71 -5.43 -0.87 -4.29
N PRO A 72 -6.45 -1.75 -4.42
CA PRO A 72 -6.55 -2.97 -3.61
C PRO A 72 -5.37 -3.91 -3.75
N ALA A 73 -4.71 -3.94 -4.90
CA ALA A 73 -3.53 -4.78 -5.10
C ALA A 73 -2.41 -4.45 -4.10
N VAL A 74 -2.41 -3.24 -3.56
CA VAL A 74 -1.45 -2.81 -2.54
C VAL A 74 -2.12 -2.79 -1.17
N VAL A 75 -3.25 -2.08 -1.03
CA VAL A 75 -3.88 -1.83 0.27
C VAL A 75 -4.33 -3.13 0.94
N ASP A 76 -4.96 -4.03 0.18
CA ASP A 76 -5.49 -5.26 0.75
C ASP A 76 -4.39 -6.24 1.17
N GLU A 77 -3.15 -6.03 0.71
CA GLU A 77 -2.02 -6.87 1.06
C GLU A 77 -1.23 -6.33 2.25
N MET A 78 -1.58 -5.16 2.76
CA MET A 78 -0.89 -4.54 3.88
C MET A 78 -1.52 -4.91 5.21
N ASP A 79 -0.67 -5.04 6.24
CA ASP A 79 -1.09 -5.35 7.59
C ASP A 79 -0.38 -4.38 8.53
N ASN A 80 -1.09 -3.79 9.48
CA ASN A 80 -0.49 -2.84 10.41
C ASN A 80 0.37 -3.52 11.49
N LEU A 81 0.41 -4.84 11.51
CA LEU A 81 1.25 -5.61 12.42
C LEU A 81 2.61 -5.95 11.83
N ASP A 82 2.81 -5.71 10.54
CA ASP A 82 4.05 -6.03 9.85
C ASP A 82 4.82 -4.76 9.54
N ALA A 83 6.12 -4.89 9.29
CA ALA A 83 6.96 -3.78 8.88
C ALA A 83 7.18 -3.86 7.37
N TYR A 84 7.18 -2.71 6.72
CA TYR A 84 7.36 -2.64 5.27
C TYR A 84 8.44 -1.62 4.94
N ARG A 85 9.09 -1.84 3.81
CA ARG A 85 10.00 -0.86 3.22
C ARG A 85 9.55 -0.57 1.81
N ILE A 86 9.71 0.69 1.41
CA ILE A 86 9.48 1.11 0.05
C ILE A 86 10.80 1.55 -0.56
N ASN A 87 11.10 1.03 -1.74
CA ASN A 87 12.24 1.46 -2.54
C ASN A 87 11.70 2.21 -3.74
N LEU A 88 11.86 3.52 -3.70
CA LEU A 88 11.41 4.40 -4.78
C LEU A 88 12.50 4.47 -5.83
N THR A 89 12.20 4.02 -7.03
CA THR A 89 13.17 3.96 -8.12
C THR A 89 13.74 5.35 -8.41
N GLY A 90 15.05 5.46 -8.33
CA GLY A 90 15.76 6.72 -8.55
C GLY A 90 15.84 7.64 -7.34
N ALA A 91 15.24 7.30 -6.21
CA ALA A 91 15.25 8.15 -5.03
C ALA A 91 15.75 7.46 -3.77
N GLY A 92 15.65 6.13 -3.68
CA GLY A 92 16.15 5.38 -2.54
C GLY A 92 15.04 4.67 -1.77
N ALA A 93 15.39 4.12 -0.61
CA ALA A 93 14.50 3.30 0.18
C ALA A 93 14.29 3.88 1.58
N CYS A 94 13.11 3.63 2.15
CA CYS A 94 12.82 4.00 3.53
C CYS A 94 11.76 3.07 4.09
N VAL A 95 11.53 3.18 5.40
CA VAL A 95 10.46 2.44 6.07
C VAL A 95 9.12 3.04 5.63
N LEU A 96 8.16 2.16 5.35
CA LEU A 96 6.78 2.54 5.05
C LEU A 96 5.93 2.23 6.27
N VAL A 97 5.35 3.26 6.87
CA VAL A 97 4.51 3.11 8.05
C VAL A 97 3.05 3.01 7.63
N VAL A 98 2.41 1.90 8.01
CA VAL A 98 0.98 1.71 7.78
C VAL A 98 0.22 2.46 8.87
N GLN A 99 -0.67 3.36 8.46
CA GLN A 99 -1.52 4.09 9.39
C GLN A 99 -2.96 3.57 9.28
N ASN A 100 -3.89 4.40 8.88
CA ASN A 100 -5.30 4.01 8.84
C ASN A 100 -5.63 3.51 7.44
N LEU A 101 -5.83 2.20 7.28
CA LEU A 101 -6.25 1.62 6.01
C LEU A 101 -7.66 1.09 6.12
N VAL A 102 -8.41 1.20 5.03
CA VAL A 102 -9.74 0.60 4.89
C VAL A 102 -9.64 -0.38 3.72
N TYR A 103 -9.79 -1.66 4.03
CA TYR A 103 -9.64 -2.72 3.04
C TYR A 103 -10.90 -2.86 2.17
N SER A 104 -10.72 -3.37 0.96
CA SER A 104 -11.85 -3.56 0.05
C SER A 104 -12.75 -4.70 0.51
N HIS A 105 -12.23 -5.68 1.29
CA HIS A 105 -12.98 -6.79 1.85
C HIS A 105 -13.28 -6.50 3.30
N ILE A 106 -14.53 -6.38 3.57
CA ILE A 106 -14.94 -6.31 4.96
C ILE A 106 -15.67 -7.58 5.25
N SER A 107 -15.54 -8.25 5.25
CA SER A 107 -16.15 -9.24 5.36
C SER A 107 -16.27 -9.85 6.02
N GLY A 108 -16.04 -9.93 5.48
CA GLY A 108 -16.24 -10.28 5.63
C GLY A 108 -16.10 -10.64 5.84
N GLY A 109 -16.31 -11.06 5.83
CA GLY A 109 -16.42 -11.01 5.96
C GLY A 109 -16.15 -11.34 6.20
N GLN A 110 -16.38 -11.62 6.09
CA GLN A 110 -16.23 -11.66 6.18
C GLN A 110 -16.03 -11.50 6.42
N GLY A 111 -16.36 -12.45 6.47
CA GLY A 111 -16.35 -12.04 6.53
C GLY A 111 -16.27 -12.33 6.90
N VAL A 112 -16.53 -12.84 6.95
CA VAL A 112 -16.56 -12.78 7.01
C VAL A 112 -16.75 -12.88 7.29
N GLY A 113 -16.99 -13.88 7.43
CA GLY A 113 -17.19 -13.53 7.50
C GLY A 113 -17.47 -13.86 7.92
N VAL A 114 -17.40 -14.29 7.99
CA VAL A 114 -17.77 -14.11 8.08
C VAL A 114 -18.36 -14.24 8.41
N TYR A 115 -18.99 -14.88 8.55
CA TYR A 115 -19.51 -14.66 8.72
C TYR A 115 -20.15 -14.59 8.91
N ALA A 116 -19.89 -15.33 8.99
CA ALA A 116 -20.53 -14.81 8.82
C ALA A 116 -21.27 -14.87 8.96
N PRO A 117 -21.73 -15.48 8.87
CA PRO A 117 -22.31 -15.21 8.72
C PRO A 117 -22.95 -15.07 8.80
N PRO A 118 -22.99 -15.54 8.76
CA PRO A 118 -23.45 -15.08 8.52
C PRO A 118 -23.96 -14.75 8.58
N THR A 119 -24.04 -15.20 8.62
CA THR A 119 -24.26 -14.50 8.42
C THR A 119 -24.85 -13.99 8.41
N GLU A 120 -24.75 -14.35 8.38
CA GLU A 120 -25.04 -13.59 8.12
C GLU A 120 -25.51 -12.84 8.05
N PRO A 121 -25.32 -13.45 7.99
CA PRO A 121 -25.69 -12.58 7.69
C PRO A 121 -26.10 -12.05 7.66
N LEU A 122 -25.82 -12.54 7.83
CA LEU A 122 -26.00 -11.63 7.61
C LEU A 122 -26.34 -11.20 7.58
#